data_7189374ac05f7449888a86d586d52ced
#
_entry.id   7189374ac05f7449888a86d586d52ced
#
_cell.length_a   1.000
_cell.length_b   1.000
_cell.length_c   1.000
_cell.angle_alpha   90.00
_cell.angle_beta   90.00
_cell.angle_gamma   90.00
#
_symmetry.space_group_name_H-M   'P 1'
#
loop_
_entity.id
_entity.type
_entity.pdbx_description
1 polymer ?
#
loop_
_entity_poly.entity_id
_entity_poly.type
_entity_poly.pdbx_seq_one_letter_code
_entity_poly.pdbx_strand_id
1 'polypeptide(L)'
;MLFRSFPKVVSPLIDTIKMSILGTVIGCVIALPVAILSSSNINKSIPVVWLIRFLLGLIRTLPTLIIALVCALIFSLGTFSGTIAIAIFTFGIVAKMLFESIETIDMGPFEAMEALGANKFQAFWSACVPQILPVYLSHCLYCFEMNVRASAILGYVGAGGLGITINERIGWRDYNSLGTVLLSLFVVVVIIDFFSEYLRKKLS
;
A
#
# COMPACT_ATOMS: atom_id res chain seq x y z
N MET A 1 -0.48 31.71 -17.99
CA MET A 1 -0.54 30.51 -18.87
C MET A 1 -0.68 29.20 -18.08
N LEU A 2 -0.19 29.07 -16.86
CA LEU A 2 -0.27 27.88 -16.00
C LEU A 2 -1.70 27.31 -15.83
N PHE A 3 -2.71 28.16 -15.62
CA PHE A 3 -4.09 27.71 -15.38
C PHE A 3 -4.85 27.14 -16.59
N ARG A 4 -4.39 27.35 -17.81
CA ARG A 4 -5.08 26.86 -19.03
C ARG A 4 -4.89 25.34 -19.23
N SER A 5 -3.84 24.77 -18.62
CA SER A 5 -3.54 23.33 -18.68
C SER A 5 -4.18 22.53 -17.53
N PHE A 6 -4.73 23.21 -16.52
CA PHE A 6 -5.29 22.57 -15.33
C PHE A 6 -6.39 21.52 -15.61
N PRO A 7 -7.40 21.79 -16.50
CA PRO A 7 -8.44 20.80 -16.79
C PRO A 7 -7.90 19.49 -17.38
N LYS A 8 -6.75 19.55 -18.11
CA LYS A 8 -6.13 18.38 -18.73
C LYS A 8 -5.32 17.52 -17.73
N VAL A 9 -4.99 18.06 -16.56
CA VAL A 9 -4.22 17.37 -15.51
C VAL A 9 -5.15 16.67 -14.52
N VAL A 10 -6.39 17.12 -14.37
CA VAL A 10 -7.34 16.60 -13.39
C VAL A 10 -7.67 15.12 -13.64
N SER A 11 -7.94 14.73 -14.88
CA SER A 11 -8.28 13.34 -15.21
C SER A 11 -7.14 12.36 -14.87
N PRO A 12 -5.89 12.56 -15.36
CA PRO A 12 -4.76 11.71 -14.98
C PRO A 12 -4.45 11.71 -13.48
N LEU A 13 -4.71 12.83 -12.78
CA LEU A 13 -4.54 12.93 -11.34
C LEU A 13 -5.56 12.05 -10.59
N ILE A 14 -6.82 12.10 -11.00
CA ILE A 14 -7.88 11.23 -10.44
C ILE A 14 -7.54 9.76 -10.70
N ASP A 15 -7.05 9.40 -11.88
CA ASP A 15 -6.65 8.04 -12.20
C ASP A 15 -5.48 7.57 -11.32
N THR A 16 -4.52 8.44 -11.04
CA THR A 16 -3.42 8.20 -10.10
C THR A 16 -3.94 7.89 -8.70
N ILE A 17 -4.89 8.70 -8.19
CA ILE A 17 -5.48 8.50 -6.87
C ILE A 17 -6.28 7.20 -6.82
N LYS A 18 -7.13 6.93 -7.81
CA LYS A 18 -7.92 5.69 -7.89
C LYS A 18 -7.02 4.45 -7.91
N MET A 19 -5.98 4.47 -8.73
CA MET A 19 -5.00 3.39 -8.84
C MET A 19 -4.31 3.15 -7.49
N SER A 20 -3.91 4.21 -6.80
CA SER A 20 -3.26 4.11 -5.49
C SER A 20 -4.22 3.60 -4.42
N ILE A 21 -5.47 4.06 -4.38
CA ILE A 21 -6.48 3.56 -3.42
C ILE A 21 -6.76 2.08 -3.67
N LEU A 22 -7.10 1.71 -4.92
CA LEU A 22 -7.47 0.34 -5.26
C LEU A 22 -6.31 -0.63 -5.00
N GLY A 23 -5.10 -0.29 -5.44
CA GLY A 23 -3.92 -1.10 -5.22
C GLY A 23 -3.60 -1.27 -3.74
N THR A 24 -3.70 -0.19 -2.95
CA THR A 24 -3.48 -0.25 -1.51
C THR A 24 -4.53 -1.12 -0.82
N VAL A 25 -5.81 -0.93 -1.11
CA VAL A 25 -6.89 -1.72 -0.50
C VAL A 25 -6.73 -3.20 -0.81
N ILE A 26 -6.50 -3.57 -2.07
CA ILE A 26 -6.29 -4.96 -2.48
C ILE A 26 -5.07 -5.55 -1.75
N GLY A 27 -3.94 -4.85 -1.75
CA GLY A 27 -2.72 -5.29 -1.08
C GLY A 27 -2.91 -5.47 0.43
N CYS A 28 -3.57 -4.52 1.10
CA CYS A 28 -3.86 -4.59 2.53
C CYS A 28 -4.79 -5.77 2.87
N VAL A 29 -5.87 -5.97 2.12
CA VAL A 29 -6.83 -7.07 2.37
C VAL A 29 -6.14 -8.43 2.24
N ILE A 30 -5.31 -8.63 1.20
CA ILE A 30 -4.57 -9.89 1.01
C ILE A 30 -3.47 -10.05 2.08
N ALA A 31 -2.89 -8.96 2.56
CA ALA A 31 -1.86 -8.99 3.59
C ALA A 31 -2.35 -9.50 4.95
N LEU A 32 -3.62 -9.25 5.31
CA LEU A 32 -4.20 -9.65 6.60
C LEU A 32 -4.06 -11.15 6.91
N PRO A 33 -4.61 -12.07 6.11
CA PRO A 33 -4.52 -13.49 6.39
C PRO A 33 -3.08 -14.00 6.35
N VAL A 34 -2.26 -13.46 5.45
CA VAL A 34 -0.86 -13.87 5.32
C VAL A 34 -0.03 -13.40 6.51
N ALA A 35 -0.27 -12.20 7.04
CA ALA A 35 0.40 -11.71 8.24
C ALA A 35 0.06 -12.58 9.47
N ILE A 36 -1.20 -12.96 9.65
CA ILE A 36 -1.64 -13.84 10.73
C ILE A 36 -0.94 -15.21 10.61
N LEU A 37 -0.89 -15.79 9.41
CA LEU A 37 -0.22 -17.07 9.17
C LEU A 37 1.30 -17.02 9.36
N SER A 38 1.91 -15.85 9.13
CA SER A 38 3.35 -15.64 9.29
C SER A 38 3.78 -15.22 10.71
N SER A 39 2.83 -14.99 11.60
CA SER A 39 3.10 -14.64 13.00
C SER A 39 3.39 -15.89 13.84
N SER A 40 4.54 -15.91 14.53
CA SER A 40 4.97 -17.05 15.37
C SER A 40 4.15 -17.18 16.67
N ASN A 41 3.52 -16.11 17.12
CA ASN A 41 2.62 -16.15 18.30
C ASN A 41 1.37 -16.98 18.03
N ILE A 42 0.86 -16.94 16.81
CA ILE A 42 -0.40 -17.56 16.41
C ILE A 42 -0.15 -18.91 15.74
N ASN A 43 0.77 -18.95 14.78
CA ASN A 43 1.10 -20.14 14.01
C ASN A 43 2.37 -20.81 14.59
N LYS A 44 2.19 -21.95 15.25
CA LYS A 44 3.29 -22.73 15.85
C LYS A 44 4.08 -23.56 14.83
N SER A 45 3.67 -23.61 13.57
CA SER A 45 4.36 -24.35 12.51
C SER A 45 5.56 -23.56 11.98
N ILE A 46 6.73 -23.78 12.56
CA ILE A 46 7.98 -23.10 12.21
C ILE A 46 8.28 -23.15 10.70
N PRO A 47 8.16 -24.28 9.98
CA PRO A 47 8.49 -24.33 8.57
C PRO A 47 7.54 -23.49 7.70
N VAL A 48 6.25 -23.41 8.06
CA VAL A 48 5.26 -22.59 7.34
C VAL A 48 5.55 -21.10 7.54
N VAL A 49 5.79 -20.69 8.78
CA VAL A 49 6.15 -19.31 9.12
C VAL A 49 7.42 -18.91 8.38
N TRP A 50 8.45 -19.75 8.40
CA TRP A 50 9.72 -19.46 7.72
C TRP A 50 9.53 -19.33 6.19
N LEU A 51 8.77 -20.24 5.57
CA LEU A 51 8.50 -20.20 4.13
C LEU A 51 7.76 -18.92 3.72
N ILE A 52 6.70 -18.55 4.46
CA ILE A 52 5.93 -17.34 4.15
C ILE A 52 6.80 -16.09 4.29
N ARG A 53 7.58 -16.00 5.37
CA ARG A 53 8.49 -14.86 5.60
C ARG A 53 9.57 -14.77 4.53
N PHE A 54 10.10 -15.90 4.08
CA PHE A 54 11.05 -15.94 2.99
C PHE A 54 10.43 -15.41 1.69
N LEU A 55 9.22 -15.88 1.32
CA LEU A 55 8.51 -15.40 0.13
C LEU A 55 8.18 -13.90 0.21
N LEU A 56 7.71 -13.42 1.36
CA LEU A 56 7.49 -11.99 1.59
C LEU A 56 8.79 -11.18 1.46
N GLY A 57 9.90 -11.74 1.94
CA GLY A 57 11.23 -11.16 1.78
C GLY A 57 11.60 -11.00 0.30
N LEU A 58 11.39 -12.03 -0.52
CA LEU A 58 11.66 -11.98 -1.96
C LEU A 58 10.83 -10.90 -2.67
N ILE A 59 9.52 -10.80 -2.38
CA ILE A 59 8.66 -9.78 -3.00
C ILE A 59 9.18 -8.37 -2.68
N ARG A 60 9.64 -8.14 -1.46
CA ARG A 60 10.12 -6.83 -0.99
C ARG A 60 11.50 -6.45 -1.51
N THR A 61 12.31 -7.39 -1.98
CA THR A 61 13.59 -7.07 -2.61
C THR A 61 13.43 -6.48 -4.01
N LEU A 62 12.27 -6.68 -4.63
CA LEU A 62 12.00 -6.13 -5.96
C LEU A 62 11.60 -4.65 -5.87
N PRO A 63 12.29 -3.75 -6.55
CA PRO A 63 11.85 -2.37 -6.70
C PRO A 63 10.46 -2.30 -7.33
N THR A 64 9.61 -1.40 -6.84
CA THR A 64 8.23 -1.23 -7.35
C THR A 64 8.18 -1.01 -8.86
N LEU A 65 9.18 -0.32 -9.40
CA LEU A 65 9.31 -0.07 -10.85
C LEU A 65 9.46 -1.38 -11.64
N ILE A 66 10.24 -2.34 -11.13
CA ILE A 66 10.41 -3.64 -11.79
C ILE A 66 9.11 -4.44 -11.75
N ILE A 67 8.41 -4.43 -10.62
CA ILE A 67 7.09 -5.07 -10.50
C ILE A 67 6.12 -4.46 -11.52
N ALA A 68 6.12 -3.13 -11.66
CA ALA A 68 5.26 -2.43 -12.61
C ALA A 68 5.60 -2.77 -14.07
N LEU A 69 6.88 -2.88 -14.42
CA LEU A 69 7.32 -3.33 -15.75
C LEU A 69 6.82 -4.74 -16.07
N VAL A 70 6.99 -5.68 -15.15
CA VAL A 70 6.51 -7.05 -15.31
C VAL A 70 4.99 -7.08 -15.46
N CYS A 71 4.26 -6.33 -14.63
CA CYS A 71 2.81 -6.20 -14.75
C CYS A 71 2.39 -5.59 -16.08
N ALA A 72 3.10 -4.57 -16.58
CA ALA A 72 2.83 -3.94 -17.86
C ALA A 72 3.08 -4.89 -19.05
N LEU A 73 4.08 -5.77 -18.96
CA LEU A 73 4.34 -6.81 -19.96
C LEU A 73 3.23 -7.87 -20.01
N ILE A 74 2.68 -8.25 -18.85
CA ILE A 74 1.65 -9.31 -18.75
C ILE A 74 0.25 -8.76 -19.08
N PHE A 75 -0.11 -7.60 -18.52
CA PHE A 75 -1.46 -7.05 -18.55
C PHE A 75 -1.62 -5.87 -19.52
N SER A 76 -0.59 -5.57 -20.30
CA SER A 76 -0.49 -4.38 -21.15
C SER A 76 -0.29 -3.08 -20.36
N LEU A 77 0.09 -2.02 -21.07
CA LEU A 77 0.27 -0.69 -20.51
C LEU A 77 -1.07 -0.10 -20.05
N GLY A 78 -1.11 0.52 -18.89
CA GLY A 78 -2.30 1.21 -18.39
C GLY A 78 -2.45 1.20 -16.86
N THR A 79 -3.52 1.82 -16.39
CA THR A 79 -3.82 1.95 -14.95
C THR A 79 -4.06 0.61 -14.25
N PHE A 80 -4.48 -0.42 -14.99
CA PHE A 80 -4.70 -1.75 -14.44
C PHE A 80 -3.38 -2.40 -14.01
N SER A 81 -2.36 -2.39 -14.87
CA SER A 81 -1.04 -2.94 -14.55
C SER A 81 -0.39 -2.18 -13.37
N GLY A 82 -0.55 -0.86 -13.32
CA GLY A 82 -0.09 -0.06 -12.19
C GLY A 82 -0.81 -0.39 -10.89
N THR A 83 -2.12 -0.60 -10.93
CA THR A 83 -2.90 -1.01 -9.75
C THR A 83 -2.43 -2.36 -9.20
N ILE A 84 -2.18 -3.35 -10.07
CA ILE A 84 -1.65 -4.65 -9.65
C ILE A 84 -0.24 -4.52 -9.07
N ALA A 85 0.62 -3.73 -9.70
CA ALA A 85 1.98 -3.50 -9.20
C ALA A 85 1.96 -2.88 -7.79
N ILE A 86 1.12 -1.88 -7.56
CA ILE A 86 0.91 -1.26 -6.24
C ILE A 86 0.36 -2.29 -5.25
N ALA A 87 -0.60 -3.13 -5.65
CA ALA A 87 -1.17 -4.15 -4.79
C ALA A 87 -0.13 -5.18 -4.34
N ILE A 88 0.72 -5.67 -5.24
CA ILE A 88 1.79 -6.62 -4.91
C ILE A 88 2.81 -5.99 -3.97
N PHE A 89 3.22 -4.77 -4.24
CA PHE A 89 4.17 -4.04 -3.41
C PHE A 89 3.61 -3.79 -2.00
N THR A 90 2.38 -3.28 -1.92
CA THR A 90 1.67 -3.02 -0.65
C THR A 90 1.48 -4.31 0.14
N PHE A 91 1.07 -5.39 -0.52
CA PHE A 91 0.95 -6.71 0.11
C PHE A 91 2.24 -7.13 0.82
N GLY A 92 3.39 -7.04 0.15
CA GLY A 92 4.67 -7.43 0.72
C GLY A 92 5.07 -6.59 1.94
N ILE A 93 4.84 -5.27 1.89
CA ILE A 93 5.18 -4.35 2.98
C ILE A 93 4.22 -4.52 4.16
N VAL A 94 2.90 -4.43 3.90
CA VAL A 94 1.89 -4.49 4.96
C VAL A 94 1.91 -5.83 5.66
N ALA A 95 2.02 -6.95 4.93
CA ALA A 95 2.11 -8.27 5.54
C ALA A 95 3.30 -8.37 6.51
N LYS A 96 4.47 -7.81 6.13
CA LYS A 96 5.63 -7.80 7.02
C LYS A 96 5.40 -6.92 8.24
N MET A 97 5.05 -5.65 8.05
CA MET A 97 4.84 -4.73 9.17
C MET A 97 3.78 -5.26 10.13
N LEU A 98 2.74 -5.89 9.59
CA LEU A 98 1.65 -6.41 10.38
C LEU A 98 2.04 -7.65 11.18
N PHE A 99 2.75 -8.64 10.61
CA PHE A 99 3.15 -9.80 11.42
C PHE A 99 4.17 -9.41 12.51
N GLU A 100 5.07 -8.48 12.24
CA GLU A 100 5.98 -7.93 13.26
C GLU A 100 5.18 -7.24 14.38
N SER A 101 4.14 -6.49 14.04
CA SER A 101 3.25 -5.88 15.03
C SER A 101 2.46 -6.92 15.83
N ILE A 102 1.96 -7.98 15.18
CA ILE A 102 1.25 -9.07 15.85
C ILE A 102 2.15 -9.79 16.87
N GLU A 103 3.44 -9.91 16.58
CA GLU A 103 4.40 -10.55 17.49
C GLU A 103 4.72 -9.71 18.74
N THR A 104 4.40 -8.43 18.73
CA THR A 104 4.64 -7.51 19.85
C THR A 104 3.41 -7.20 20.71
N ILE A 105 2.22 -7.74 20.37
CA ILE A 105 1.02 -7.54 21.19
C ILE A 105 1.11 -8.26 22.52
N ASP A 106 0.36 -7.76 23.50
CA ASP A 106 0.19 -8.46 24.78
C ASP A 106 -0.72 -9.70 24.60
N MET A 107 -0.17 -10.88 24.87
CA MET A 107 -0.90 -12.15 24.80
C MET A 107 -1.63 -12.51 26.10
N GLY A 108 -1.45 -11.77 27.20
CA GLY A 108 -2.12 -11.98 28.46
C GLY A 108 -3.65 -12.02 28.35
N PRO A 109 -4.31 -11.05 27.67
CA PRO A 109 -5.75 -11.10 27.43
C PRO A 109 -6.21 -12.32 26.63
N PHE A 110 -5.39 -12.78 25.67
CA PHE A 110 -5.68 -13.99 24.88
C PHE A 110 -5.66 -15.24 25.76
N GLU A 111 -4.62 -15.41 26.58
CA GLU A 111 -4.50 -16.53 27.50
C GLU A 111 -5.61 -16.54 28.57
N ALA A 112 -5.99 -15.36 29.07
CA ALA A 112 -7.11 -15.23 30.00
C ALA A 112 -8.44 -15.68 29.38
N MET A 113 -8.69 -15.36 28.12
CA MET A 113 -9.88 -15.80 27.40
C MET A 113 -9.89 -17.32 27.18
N GLU A 114 -8.75 -17.92 26.84
CA GLU A 114 -8.64 -19.40 26.75
C GLU A 114 -8.89 -20.09 28.13
N ALA A 115 -8.38 -19.51 29.20
CA ALA A 115 -8.60 -20.02 30.57
C ALA A 115 -10.09 -19.96 30.99
N LEU A 116 -10.85 -18.98 30.46
CA LEU A 116 -12.30 -18.87 30.66
C LEU A 116 -13.11 -19.83 29.77
N GLY A 117 -12.45 -20.62 28.91
CA GLY A 117 -13.09 -21.61 28.03
C GLY A 117 -13.46 -21.10 26.67
N ALA A 118 -13.00 -19.90 26.26
CA ALA A 118 -13.19 -19.42 24.91
C ALA A 118 -12.37 -20.26 23.90
N ASN A 119 -12.93 -20.48 22.72
CA ASN A 119 -12.14 -21.10 21.67
C ASN A 119 -11.09 -20.10 21.10
N LYS A 120 -10.07 -20.62 20.41
CA LYS A 120 -8.95 -19.80 19.88
C LYS A 120 -9.40 -18.67 18.98
N PHE A 121 -10.46 -18.87 18.19
CA PHE A 121 -10.99 -17.84 17.31
C PHE A 121 -11.66 -16.71 18.11
N GLN A 122 -12.45 -17.06 19.12
CA GLN A 122 -13.09 -16.09 20.02
C GLN A 122 -12.06 -15.30 20.80
N ALA A 123 -11.06 -15.99 21.38
CA ALA A 123 -9.97 -15.35 22.11
C ALA A 123 -9.18 -14.39 21.20
N PHE A 124 -8.84 -14.82 19.99
CA PHE A 124 -8.14 -13.98 19.01
C PHE A 124 -8.96 -12.75 18.64
N TRP A 125 -10.24 -12.92 18.31
CA TRP A 125 -11.09 -11.82 17.89
C TRP A 125 -11.32 -10.77 18.99
N SER A 126 -11.47 -11.22 20.24
CA SER A 126 -11.75 -10.33 21.36
C SER A 126 -10.52 -9.72 22.00
N ALA A 127 -9.39 -10.42 22.02
CA ALA A 127 -8.18 -9.98 22.70
C ALA A 127 -7.11 -9.41 21.76
N CYS A 128 -6.88 -10.05 20.59
CA CYS A 128 -5.80 -9.65 19.68
C CYS A 128 -6.26 -8.61 18.66
N VAL A 129 -7.43 -8.77 18.04
CA VAL A 129 -7.91 -7.88 16.98
C VAL A 129 -8.01 -6.42 17.44
N PRO A 130 -8.52 -6.06 18.64
CA PRO A 130 -8.57 -4.69 19.10
C PRO A 130 -7.18 -4.03 19.25
N GLN A 131 -6.14 -4.81 19.57
CA GLN A 131 -4.77 -4.32 19.66
C GLN A 131 -4.14 -4.15 18.28
N ILE A 132 -4.43 -5.04 17.32
CA ILE A 132 -3.84 -5.08 15.99
C ILE A 132 -4.48 -4.04 15.06
N LEU A 133 -5.80 -3.83 15.15
CA LEU A 133 -6.58 -3.05 14.20
C LEU A 133 -6.09 -1.59 14.04
N PRO A 134 -5.81 -0.83 15.11
CA PRO A 134 -5.30 0.53 14.98
C PRO A 134 -3.95 0.58 14.26
N VAL A 135 -3.06 -0.34 14.60
CA VAL A 135 -1.73 -0.45 14.00
C VAL A 135 -1.82 -0.85 12.52
N TYR A 136 -2.69 -1.81 12.20
CA TYR A 136 -2.96 -2.22 10.82
C TYR A 136 -3.49 -1.07 9.97
N LEU A 137 -4.47 -0.32 10.45
CA LEU A 137 -5.00 0.84 9.75
C LEU A 137 -3.94 1.93 9.54
N SER A 138 -3.08 2.13 10.54
CA SER A 138 -1.93 3.04 10.44
C SER A 138 -0.97 2.61 9.33
N HIS A 139 -0.67 1.31 9.21
CA HIS A 139 0.17 0.77 8.13
C HIS A 139 -0.49 0.92 6.75
N CYS A 140 -1.81 0.71 6.65
CA CYS A 140 -2.55 0.92 5.41
C CYS A 140 -2.48 2.38 4.93
N LEU A 141 -2.70 3.34 5.84
CA LEU A 141 -2.60 4.77 5.54
C LEU A 141 -1.18 5.17 5.11
N TYR A 142 -0.16 4.65 5.79
CA TYR A 142 1.23 4.87 5.43
C TYR A 142 1.56 4.35 4.02
N CYS A 143 1.12 3.13 3.70
CA CYS A 143 1.32 2.56 2.37
C CYS A 143 0.55 3.33 1.30
N PHE A 144 -0.67 3.79 1.59
CA PHE A 144 -1.43 4.63 0.66
C PHE A 144 -0.68 5.91 0.30
N GLU A 145 -0.16 6.63 1.29
CA GLU A 145 0.64 7.83 1.11
C GLU A 145 1.88 7.55 0.24
N MET A 146 2.61 6.47 0.52
CA MET A 146 3.76 6.05 -0.29
C MET A 146 3.35 5.72 -1.74
N ASN A 147 2.23 5.05 -1.93
CA ASN A 147 1.76 4.60 -3.23
C ASN A 147 1.33 5.76 -4.13
N VAL A 148 0.75 6.83 -3.58
CA VAL A 148 0.42 8.05 -4.35
C VAL A 148 1.69 8.69 -4.93
N ARG A 149 2.76 8.75 -4.14
CA ARG A 149 4.06 9.25 -4.62
C ARG A 149 4.70 8.31 -5.65
N ALA A 150 4.67 7.01 -5.39
CA ALA A 150 5.23 6.00 -6.28
C ALA A 150 4.49 5.94 -7.62
N SER A 151 3.17 6.16 -7.65
CA SER A 151 2.35 6.08 -8.87
C SER A 151 2.77 7.09 -9.94
N ALA A 152 3.31 8.25 -9.54
CA ALA A 152 3.87 9.22 -10.48
C ALA A 152 5.08 8.66 -11.24
N ILE A 153 5.90 7.83 -10.57
CA ILE A 153 7.08 7.19 -11.16
C ILE A 153 6.66 6.00 -12.03
N LEU A 154 5.63 5.25 -11.63
CA LEU A 154 5.13 4.09 -12.37
C LEU A 154 4.62 4.46 -13.77
N GLY A 155 4.20 5.68 -13.97
CA GLY A 155 3.80 6.17 -15.29
C GLY A 155 4.94 6.23 -16.32
N TYR A 156 6.21 6.30 -15.90
CA TYR A 156 7.36 6.21 -16.82
C TYR A 156 7.43 4.86 -17.53
N VAL A 157 6.93 3.82 -16.91
CA VAL A 157 6.85 2.47 -17.50
C VAL A 157 5.48 2.17 -18.09
N GLY A 158 4.68 3.22 -18.35
CA GLY A 158 3.37 3.06 -18.95
C GLY A 158 2.28 2.52 -18.03
N ALA A 159 2.51 2.51 -16.73
CA ALA A 159 1.56 1.99 -15.73
C ALA A 159 0.41 2.98 -15.40
N GLY A 160 0.15 3.96 -16.26
CA GLY A 160 -1.02 4.84 -16.16
C GLY A 160 -0.83 6.10 -15.31
N GLY A 161 -1.91 6.87 -15.16
CA GLY A 161 -1.98 8.04 -14.31
C GLY A 161 -1.15 9.24 -14.76
N LEU A 162 -0.83 10.12 -13.81
CA LEU A 162 -0.04 11.35 -14.05
C LEU A 162 1.34 11.10 -14.65
N GLY A 163 1.96 9.95 -14.37
CA GLY A 163 3.30 9.67 -14.85
C GLY A 163 3.39 9.57 -16.38
N ILE A 164 2.36 9.09 -17.07
CA ILE A 164 2.29 9.11 -18.53
C ILE A 164 2.30 10.57 -19.02
N THR A 165 1.47 11.42 -18.40
CA THR A 165 1.39 12.84 -18.76
C THR A 165 2.73 13.55 -18.51
N ILE A 166 3.43 13.23 -17.41
CA ILE A 166 4.77 13.75 -17.13
C ILE A 166 5.74 13.37 -18.25
N ASN A 167 5.75 12.09 -18.64
CA ASN A 167 6.65 11.58 -19.67
C ASN A 167 6.36 12.20 -21.05
N GLU A 168 5.09 12.35 -21.40
CA GLU A 168 4.68 13.05 -22.63
C GLU A 168 5.16 14.51 -22.66
N ARG A 169 4.98 15.26 -21.55
CA ARG A 169 5.40 16.67 -21.47
C ARG A 169 6.92 16.81 -21.53
N ILE A 170 7.66 15.88 -20.96
CA ILE A 170 9.12 15.84 -21.11
C ILE A 170 9.50 15.59 -22.56
N GLY A 171 8.87 14.61 -23.23
CA GLY A 171 9.12 14.30 -24.64
C GLY A 171 8.86 15.48 -25.59
N TRP A 172 7.78 16.24 -25.34
CA TRP A 172 7.43 17.44 -26.11
C TRP A 172 8.20 18.70 -25.67
N ARG A 173 9.07 18.62 -24.65
CA ARG A 173 9.79 19.77 -24.06
C ARG A 173 8.87 20.92 -23.60
N ASP A 174 7.61 20.60 -23.24
CA ASP A 174 6.64 21.56 -22.72
C ASP A 174 6.81 21.73 -21.20
N TYR A 175 7.85 22.44 -20.82
CA TYR A 175 8.23 22.65 -19.41
C TYR A 175 7.19 23.47 -18.63
N ASN A 176 6.40 24.32 -19.31
CA ASN A 176 5.34 25.09 -18.64
C ASN A 176 4.19 24.19 -18.17
N SER A 177 3.72 23.29 -19.05
CA SER A 177 2.70 22.30 -18.66
C SER A 177 3.26 21.26 -17.68
N LEU A 178 4.52 20.86 -17.83
CA LEU A 178 5.21 19.98 -16.88
C LEU A 178 5.22 20.56 -15.47
N GLY A 179 5.57 21.86 -15.34
CA GLY A 179 5.53 22.56 -14.04
C GLY A 179 4.15 22.53 -13.40
N THR A 180 3.08 22.70 -14.19
CA THR A 180 1.69 22.61 -13.70
C THR A 180 1.36 21.21 -13.18
N VAL A 181 1.77 20.17 -13.91
CA VAL A 181 1.55 18.76 -13.52
C VAL A 181 2.26 18.44 -12.20
N LEU A 182 3.54 18.82 -12.11
CA LEU A 182 4.34 18.57 -10.90
C LEU A 182 3.80 19.33 -9.68
N LEU A 183 3.39 20.59 -9.88
CA LEU A 183 2.80 21.40 -8.80
C LEU A 183 1.45 20.82 -8.35
N SER A 184 0.62 20.35 -9.27
CA SER A 184 -0.64 19.69 -8.94
C SER A 184 -0.42 18.39 -8.16
N LEU A 185 0.55 17.58 -8.56
CA LEU A 185 0.95 16.38 -7.83
C LEU A 185 1.44 16.72 -6.42
N PHE A 186 2.32 17.72 -6.30
CA PHE A 186 2.84 18.15 -5.01
C PHE A 186 1.72 18.56 -4.05
N VAL A 187 0.79 19.39 -4.52
CA VAL A 187 -0.36 19.84 -3.70
C VAL A 187 -1.19 18.66 -3.22
N VAL A 188 -1.49 17.71 -4.11
CA VAL A 188 -2.28 16.51 -3.75
C VAL A 188 -1.53 15.63 -2.76
N VAL A 189 -0.23 15.40 -2.96
CA VAL A 189 0.58 14.62 -2.02
C VAL A 189 0.57 15.26 -0.64
N VAL A 190 0.76 16.58 -0.55
CA VAL A 190 0.73 17.32 0.73
C VAL A 190 -0.65 17.18 1.42
N ILE A 191 -1.75 17.31 0.67
CA ILE A 191 -3.10 17.15 1.24
C ILE A 191 -3.29 15.72 1.78
N ILE A 192 -2.87 14.70 1.02
CA ILE A 192 -2.97 13.30 1.44
C ILE A 192 -2.11 13.02 2.66
N ASP A 193 -0.90 13.57 2.72
CA ASP A 193 0.03 13.43 3.85
C ASP A 193 -0.59 14.00 5.14
N PHE A 194 -1.07 15.25 5.12
CA PHE A 194 -1.76 15.86 6.25
C PHE A 194 -2.99 15.06 6.69
N PHE A 195 -3.79 14.58 5.73
CA PHE A 195 -4.99 13.79 6.04
C PHE A 195 -4.63 12.44 6.66
N SER A 196 -3.63 11.76 6.11
CA SER A 196 -3.13 10.49 6.63
C SER A 196 -2.53 10.64 8.04
N GLU A 197 -1.76 11.70 8.27
CA GLU A 197 -1.18 11.98 9.58
C GLU A 197 -2.27 12.27 10.62
N TYR A 198 -3.27 13.06 10.26
CA TYR A 198 -4.41 13.36 11.14
C TYR A 198 -5.17 12.08 11.54
N LEU A 199 -5.43 11.19 10.57
CA LEU A 199 -6.10 9.91 10.84
C LEU A 199 -5.23 8.99 11.71
N ARG A 200 -3.94 8.89 11.44
CA ARG A 200 -3.01 8.07 12.24
C ARG A 200 -2.94 8.54 13.70
N LYS A 201 -2.90 9.85 13.95
CA LYS A 201 -2.95 10.41 15.31
C LYS A 201 -4.23 10.09 16.07
N LYS A 202 -5.33 9.86 15.37
CA LYS A 202 -6.61 9.48 15.98
C LYS A 202 -6.70 7.98 16.26
N LEU A 203 -5.90 7.16 15.56
CA LEU A 203 -5.85 5.70 15.72
C LEU A 203 -4.86 5.26 16.81
N SER A 204 -3.86 6.08 17.10
CA SER A 204 -2.89 5.87 18.17
C SER A 204 -3.40 6.45 19.49
#